data_4b656ddc02f46a00c38b63d497927c18
#
_entry.id   4b656ddc02f46a00c38b63d497927c18
#
_cell.length_a   1.000
_cell.length_b   1.000
_cell.length_c   1.000
_cell.angle_alpha   90.00
_cell.angle_beta   90.00
_cell.angle_gamma   90.00
#
_symmetry.space_group_name_H-M   'P 1'
#
loop_
_entity.id
_entity.type
_entity.pdbx_description
1 polymer ?
#
loop_
_entity_poly.entity_id
_entity_poly.type
_entity_poly.pdbx_seq_one_letter_code
_entity_poly.pdbx_strand_id
1 'polypeptide(L)' 'MSRKRSGGTRGKLLAVAGDVFIEKGFRDATVAEICSRAEANISAVNYHFGSKEALYQEAWR' A
#
# COMPACT_ATOMS: atom_id res chain seq x y z
N MET A 1 -10.60 2.98 19.54
CA MET A 1 -10.54 2.83 18.99
C MET A 1 -10.57 2.20 18.18
N SER A 2 -10.72 1.82 18.03
CA SER A 2 -10.61 1.10 17.30
C SER A 2 -10.68 1.19 16.14
N ARG A 3 -10.73 1.89 15.64
CA ARG A 3 -10.72 2.04 14.58
C ARG A 3 -9.95 1.63 13.91
N LYS A 4 -9.28 1.48 14.27
CA LYS A 4 -8.43 1.02 13.77
C LYS A 4 -8.45 -0.07 13.16
N ARG A 5 -8.93 -0.77 13.34
CA ARG A 5 -8.91 -1.89 12.79
C ARG A 5 -9.40 -1.88 11.52
N SER A 6 -10.36 -1.16 11.19
CA SER A 6 -10.84 -1.18 9.86
C SER A 6 -9.77 -0.73 8.89
N GLY A 7 -8.88 0.14 9.31
CA GLY A 7 -7.76 0.49 8.49
C GLY A 7 -6.83 -0.69 8.33
N GLY A 8 -6.50 -1.30 9.41
CA GLY A 8 -5.66 -2.46 9.43
C GLY A 8 -4.49 -2.39 8.49
N THR A 9 -4.04 -3.54 8.03
CA THR A 9 -2.93 -3.64 7.10
C THR A 9 -3.30 -3.06 5.74
N ARG A 10 -4.51 -3.34 5.29
CA ARG A 10 -4.95 -2.86 3.98
C ARG A 10 -4.97 -1.33 3.92
N GLY A 11 -5.57 -0.71 4.92
CA GLY A 11 -5.65 0.75 4.95
C GLY A 11 -4.29 1.39 5.08
N LYS A 12 -3.42 0.79 5.89
CA LYS A 12 -2.07 1.30 6.06
C LYS A 12 -1.28 1.20 4.76
N LEU A 13 -1.41 0.08 4.05
CA LEU A 13 -0.75 -0.08 2.77
C LEU A 13 -1.23 0.95 1.77
N LEU A 14 -2.53 1.23 1.74
CA LEU A 14 -3.08 2.23 0.83
C LEU A 14 -2.52 3.62 1.13
N ALA A 15 -2.48 4.00 2.39
CA ALA A 15 -1.99 5.31 2.77
C ALA A 15 -0.52 5.47 2.40
N VAL A 16 0.28 4.46 2.75
CA VAL A 16 1.71 4.50 2.46
C VAL A 16 1.96 4.46 0.96
N ALA A 17 1.20 3.62 0.25
CA ALA A 17 1.35 3.52 -1.20
C ALA A 17 1.08 4.86 -1.87
N GLY A 18 0.03 5.55 -1.43
CA GLY A 18 -0.26 6.88 -1.98
C GLY A 18 0.92 7.82 -1.83
N ASP A 19 1.52 7.84 -0.64
CA ASP A 19 2.67 8.70 -0.39
C ASP A 19 3.84 8.34 -1.29
N VAL A 20 4.15 7.05 -1.40
CA VAL A 20 5.29 6.61 -2.20
C VAL A 20 5.06 6.91 -3.68
N PHE A 21 3.85 6.68 -4.17
CA PHE A 21 3.53 6.96 -5.57
C PHE A 21 3.63 8.45 -5.87
N ILE A 22 3.22 9.30 -4.93
CA ILE A 22 3.35 10.75 -5.11
C ILE A 22 4.81 11.16 -5.15
N GLU A 23 5.62 10.61 -4.25
CA GLU A 23 7.04 10.96 -4.17
C GLU A 23 7.82 10.51 -5.38
N LYS A 24 7.59 9.28 -5.83
CA LYS A 24 8.45 8.63 -6.81
C LYS A 24 7.80 8.35 -8.14
N GLY A 25 6.49 8.43 -8.21
CA GLY A 25 5.76 8.02 -9.39
C GLY A 25 5.58 6.52 -9.42
N PHE A 26 4.67 6.07 -10.28
CA PHE A 26 4.35 4.65 -10.34
C PHE A 26 5.55 3.79 -10.70
N ARG A 27 6.35 4.27 -11.66
CA ARG A 27 7.48 3.47 -12.15
C ARG A 27 8.51 3.19 -11.08
N ASP A 28 8.87 4.23 -10.32
CA ASP A 28 9.96 4.11 -9.37
C ASP A 28 9.51 3.60 -8.01
N ALA A 29 8.22 3.65 -7.73
CA ALA A 29 7.70 3.11 -6.49
C ALA A 29 7.75 1.59 -6.54
N THR A 30 8.21 0.96 -5.48
CA THR A 30 8.27 -0.50 -5.41
C THR A 30 7.39 -1.01 -4.31
N VAL A 31 6.84 -2.22 -4.51
CA VAL A 31 6.05 -2.88 -3.49
C VAL A 31 6.91 -3.10 -2.24
N ALA A 32 8.17 -3.42 -2.43
CA ALA A 32 9.07 -3.65 -1.29
C ALA A 32 9.19 -2.40 -0.42
N GLU A 33 9.32 -1.23 -1.03
CA GLU A 33 9.43 -0.01 -0.27
C GLU A 33 8.12 0.33 0.43
N ILE A 34 7.02 0.15 -0.26
CA ILE A 34 5.71 0.39 0.34
C ILE A 34 5.50 -0.49 1.55
N CYS A 35 5.83 -1.77 1.43
CA CYS A 35 5.70 -2.70 2.52
C CYS A 35 6.62 -2.35 3.68
N SER A 36 7.84 -1.95 3.38
CA SER A 36 8.80 -1.57 4.40
C SER A 36 8.28 -0.38 5.21
N ARG A 37 7.79 0.65 4.55
CA ARG A 37 7.26 1.82 5.23
C ARG A 37 5.99 1.50 6.02
N ALA A 38 5.19 0.60 5.52
CA ALA A 38 3.94 0.22 6.18
C ALA A 38 4.14 -0.84 7.25
N GLU A 39 5.37 -1.35 7.36
CA GLU A 39 5.69 -2.43 8.29
C GLU A 39 4.83 -3.66 8.01
N ALA A 40 4.71 -3.99 6.74
CA ALA A 40 3.91 -5.12 6.29
C ALA A 40 4.75 -6.03 5.40
N ASN A 41 4.25 -7.23 5.16
CA ASN A 41 4.91 -8.17 4.27
C ASN A 41 4.42 -8.01 2.85
N ILE A 42 5.26 -8.40 1.89
CA ILE A 42 4.86 -8.40 0.49
C ILE A 42 3.63 -9.27 0.27
N SER A 43 3.53 -10.37 1.02
CA SER A 43 2.36 -11.23 0.92
C SER A 43 1.07 -10.50 1.25
N ALA A 44 1.13 -9.47 2.10
CA ALA A 44 -0.06 -8.69 2.40
C ALA A 44 -0.55 -7.92 1.17
N VAL A 45 0.37 -7.37 0.38
CA VAL A 45 -0.02 -6.71 -0.86
C VAL A 45 -0.66 -7.71 -1.81
N ASN A 46 -0.05 -8.88 -1.95
CA ASN A 46 -0.61 -9.90 -2.82
C ASN A 46 -1.99 -10.34 -2.36
N TYR A 47 -2.17 -10.46 -1.06
CA TYR A 47 -3.45 -10.90 -0.51
C TYR A 47 -4.53 -9.85 -0.70
N HIS A 48 -4.23 -8.60 -0.39
CA HIS A 48 -5.24 -7.54 -0.40
C HIS A 48 -5.46 -6.93 -1.78
N PHE A 49 -4.44 -6.86 -2.60
CA PHE A 49 -4.50 -6.12 -3.87
C PHE A 49 -4.13 -6.95 -5.07
N GLY A 50 -3.19 -7.85 -4.93
CA GLY A 50 -2.77 -8.74 -5.99
C GLY A 50 -1.59 -8.26 -6.80
N SER A 51 -1.47 -6.97 -7.03
CA SER A 51 -0.37 -6.43 -7.83
C SER A 51 -0.12 -4.98 -7.49
N LYS A 52 1.01 -4.45 -7.97
CA LYS A 52 1.32 -3.03 -7.82
C LYS A 52 0.30 -2.17 -8.56
N GLU A 53 -0.11 -2.61 -9.73
CA GLU A 53 -1.11 -1.89 -10.52
C GLU A 53 -2.43 -1.80 -9.77
N ALA A 54 -2.87 -2.90 -9.19
CA ALA A 54 -4.11 -2.89 -8.43
C ALA A 54 -4.00 -1.98 -7.21
N LEU A 55 -2.85 -2.03 -6.55
CA LEU A 55 -2.60 -1.16 -5.39
C LEU A 55 -2.65 0.30 -5.82
N TYR A 56 -2.04 0.63 -6.95
CA TYR A 56 -2.03 1.99 -7.46
C TYR A 56 -3.46 2.48 -7.73
N GLN A 57 -4.25 1.65 -8.40
CA GLN A 57 -5.62 2.01 -8.70
C GLN A 57 -6.44 2.23 -7.44
N GLU A 58 -6.26 1.38 -6.44
CA GLU A 58 -6.97 1.53 -5.18
C GLU A 58 -6.56 2.79 -4.44
N ALA A 59 -5.30 3.17 -4.53
CA ALA A 59 -4.80 4.34 -3.83
C ALA A 59 -5.43 5.63 -4.37
N TRP A 60 -5.86 5.63 -5.62
CA TRP A 60 -6.45 6.81 -6.24
C TRP A 60 -7.96 6.76 -6.41
N ARG A 61 -8.62 5.81 -5.81
CA ARG A 61 -10.06 5.71 -5.96
C ARG A 61 -10.82 6.77 -5.17
#